data_d1d9f9a3f4292ac5fd2f65601bad3b6e
#
_entry.id   d1d9f9a3f4292ac5fd2f65601bad3b6e
#
_cell.length_a   1.000
_cell.length_b   1.000
_cell.length_c   1.000
_cell.angle_alpha   90.00
_cell.angle_beta   90.00
_cell.angle_gamma   90.00
#
_symmetry.space_group_name_H-M   'P 1'
#
loop_
_entity.id
_entity.type
_entity.pdbx_description
1 polymer ?
#
loop_
_entity_poly.entity_id
_entity_poly.type
_entity_poly.pdbx_seq_one_letter_code
_entity_poly.pdbx_strand_id
1 'polypeptide(L)'
;IATVPVTIVQGTKTEDLDGNILFYSKDGASCMDNKGKAIWNQSYEMQSPILSISGAVCALGDYNGREIYVCDKNGIRGTINTNLPIRSLSVAENGVVAAVLDDSSATRINVYNGNSNTDEAIVHAKVSMDKSGYPISVCMSPNGRIMMVSYFFMDSGSMKSSIAFYNFGEVGENQTDNYVSGYDYLNTVVPYVQFMNNSVAFAVSDDRIIFFSGSEKPTVVATSLFDDEVIGVYHNSDYAGVVFRDATGEASYRLDVYSASGNKIHTQLLDMEYSDIIFHKEQVIIYNSESCQITNIRGADKFVGSFEKPVSLLLPTASAYRYGLVTGDSIDVMELN
;
A
#
# COMPACT_ATOMS: atom_id res chain seq x y z
N ILE A 1 21.00 24.75 2.59
CA ILE A 1 20.47 23.45 2.13
C ILE A 1 21.54 22.43 2.45
N ALA A 2 21.24 21.47 3.32
CA ALA A 2 22.18 20.38 3.61
C ALA A 2 21.99 19.33 2.52
N THR A 3 22.95 19.18 1.65
CA THR A 3 23.02 18.13 0.64
C THR A 3 23.89 16.99 1.15
N VAL A 4 23.37 15.78 1.15
CA VAL A 4 24.12 14.58 1.53
C VAL A 4 24.33 13.73 0.27
N PRO A 5 25.59 13.47 -0.16
CA PRO A 5 25.84 12.65 -1.32
C PRO A 5 25.46 11.20 -1.06
N VAL A 6 24.77 10.58 -2.01
CA VAL A 6 24.44 9.14 -2.02
C VAL A 6 24.69 8.59 -3.40
N THR A 7 24.96 7.30 -3.49
CA THR A 7 25.10 6.60 -4.78
C THR A 7 23.95 5.63 -4.94
N ILE A 8 23.09 5.88 -5.92
CA ILE A 8 21.96 5.01 -6.25
C ILE A 8 22.29 4.24 -7.52
N VAL A 9 22.30 2.91 -7.42
CA VAL A 9 22.54 2.03 -8.57
C VAL A 9 21.32 2.03 -9.50
N GLN A 10 21.54 2.02 -10.79
CA GLN A 10 20.47 1.95 -11.78
C GLN A 10 19.56 0.73 -11.54
N GLY A 11 18.26 0.93 -11.60
CA GLY A 11 17.25 -0.12 -11.33
C GLY A 11 16.85 -0.25 -9.85
N THR A 12 17.46 0.55 -8.96
CA THR A 12 17.03 0.65 -7.57
C THR A 12 15.76 1.49 -7.46
N LYS A 13 14.78 0.99 -6.72
CA LYS A 13 13.57 1.72 -6.32
C LYS A 13 13.76 2.32 -4.94
N THR A 14 13.05 3.41 -4.67
CA THR A 14 13.11 4.15 -3.41
C THR A 14 11.72 4.32 -2.83
N GLU A 15 11.58 4.08 -1.52
CA GLU A 15 10.31 4.22 -0.79
C GLU A 15 10.55 4.87 0.58
N ASP A 16 9.51 5.50 1.11
CA ASP A 16 9.51 5.99 2.49
C ASP A 16 9.25 4.85 3.48
N LEU A 17 10.15 4.64 4.42
CA LEU A 17 10.01 3.70 5.54
C LEU A 17 10.05 4.48 6.86
N ASP A 18 8.92 5.06 7.25
CA ASP A 18 8.76 5.86 8.47
C ASP A 18 9.82 6.98 8.59
N GLY A 19 9.97 7.76 7.50
CA GLY A 19 10.91 8.88 7.42
C GLY A 19 12.36 8.48 7.11
N ASN A 20 12.66 7.21 6.94
CA ASN A 20 13.90 6.69 6.39
C ASN A 20 13.71 6.31 4.92
N ILE A 21 14.81 6.16 4.19
CA ILE A 21 14.79 5.82 2.79
C ILE A 21 15.07 4.33 2.64
N LEU A 22 14.10 3.58 2.14
CA LEU A 22 14.27 2.20 1.72
C LEU A 22 14.70 2.20 0.25
N PHE A 23 15.83 1.59 -0.03
CA PHE A 23 16.29 1.27 -1.37
C PHE A 23 16.13 -0.23 -1.60
N TYR A 24 15.55 -0.63 -2.72
CA TYR A 24 15.47 -2.05 -3.07
C TYR A 24 15.59 -2.29 -4.56
N SER A 25 16.13 -3.44 -4.91
CA SER A 25 16.35 -3.89 -6.28
C SER A 25 16.19 -5.41 -6.35
N LYS A 26 16.60 -6.02 -7.46
CA LYS A 26 16.66 -7.49 -7.60
C LYS A 26 17.77 -8.12 -6.74
N ASP A 27 18.80 -7.37 -6.39
CA ASP A 27 20.03 -7.87 -5.76
C ASP A 27 20.06 -7.61 -4.24
N GLY A 28 19.10 -6.88 -3.72
CA GLY A 28 19.06 -6.57 -2.30
C GLY A 28 18.23 -5.35 -1.94
N ALA A 29 18.17 -5.08 -0.64
CA ALA A 29 17.58 -3.88 -0.06
C ALA A 29 18.49 -3.27 0.99
N SER A 30 18.38 -1.96 1.17
CA SER A 30 19.08 -1.22 2.23
C SER A 30 18.20 -0.09 2.75
N CYS A 31 18.44 0.31 3.98
CA CYS A 31 17.78 1.45 4.60
C CYS A 31 18.82 2.49 5.03
N MET A 32 18.49 3.74 4.79
CA MET A 32 19.30 4.89 5.13
C MET A 32 18.45 5.93 5.83
N ASP A 33 18.99 6.63 6.82
CA ASP A 33 18.28 7.73 7.43
C ASP A 33 18.27 8.97 6.50
N ASN A 34 17.46 9.96 6.83
CA ASN A 34 17.34 11.20 6.07
C ASN A 34 18.58 12.10 6.12
N LYS A 35 19.65 11.68 6.85
CA LYS A 35 20.96 12.32 6.91
C LYS A 35 22.01 11.57 6.10
N GLY A 36 21.59 10.52 5.36
CA GLY A 36 22.49 9.72 4.53
C GLY A 36 23.31 8.66 5.28
N LYS A 37 22.99 8.41 6.56
CA LYS A 37 23.65 7.35 7.32
C LYS A 37 22.99 6.01 7.00
N ALA A 38 23.76 5.06 6.50
CA ALA A 38 23.31 3.68 6.32
C ALA A 38 22.91 3.06 7.66
N ILE A 39 21.73 2.46 7.71
CA ILE A 39 21.19 1.78 8.88
C ILE A 39 21.42 0.28 8.75
N TRP A 40 20.98 -0.31 7.64
CA TRP A 40 21.19 -1.73 7.34
C TRP A 40 21.25 -1.99 5.84
N ASN A 41 21.76 -3.17 5.49
CA ASN A 41 21.82 -3.69 4.13
C ASN A 41 21.53 -5.19 4.16
N GLN A 42 20.73 -5.66 3.21
CA GLN A 42 20.37 -7.06 3.01
C GLN A 42 20.53 -7.44 1.54
N SER A 43 21.41 -8.40 1.27
CA SER A 43 21.54 -9.00 -0.05
C SER A 43 20.55 -10.16 -0.22
N TYR A 44 19.98 -10.27 -1.40
CA TYR A 44 19.16 -11.38 -1.88
C TYR A 44 19.24 -11.44 -3.42
N GLU A 45 18.68 -12.48 -4.02
CA GLU A 45 18.48 -12.56 -5.46
C GLU A 45 17.00 -12.75 -5.75
N MET A 46 16.37 -11.77 -6.40
CA MET A 46 14.97 -11.79 -6.81
C MET A 46 14.85 -11.47 -8.30
N GLN A 47 13.86 -12.06 -8.96
CA GLN A 47 13.55 -11.78 -10.36
C GLN A 47 12.56 -10.63 -10.52
N SER A 48 11.56 -10.58 -9.66
CA SER A 48 10.49 -9.57 -9.67
C SER A 48 10.12 -9.18 -8.24
N PRO A 49 10.92 -8.32 -7.58
CA PRO A 49 10.67 -7.91 -6.21
C PRO A 49 9.31 -7.24 -6.07
N ILE A 50 8.53 -7.69 -5.09
CA ILE A 50 7.28 -7.08 -4.63
C ILE A 50 7.46 -6.60 -3.21
N LEU A 51 6.92 -5.44 -2.90
CA LEU A 51 7.06 -4.76 -1.63
C LEU A 51 5.70 -4.49 -1.01
N SER A 52 5.61 -4.69 0.29
CA SER A 52 4.52 -4.20 1.14
C SER A 52 5.10 -3.43 2.31
N ILE A 53 4.53 -2.28 2.62
CA ILE A 53 4.93 -1.42 3.75
C ILE A 53 3.72 -1.19 4.65
N SER A 54 3.95 -1.22 5.96
CA SER A 54 3.00 -0.82 6.99
C SER A 54 3.74 -0.12 8.13
N GLY A 55 3.58 1.20 8.25
CA GLY A 55 4.35 2.02 9.17
C GLY A 55 5.86 1.88 8.95
N ALA A 56 6.58 1.49 9.99
CA ALA A 56 8.02 1.30 9.97
C ALA A 56 8.47 -0.11 9.54
N VAL A 57 7.56 -0.97 9.06
CA VAL A 57 7.84 -2.36 8.69
C VAL A 57 7.60 -2.56 7.21
N CYS A 58 8.50 -3.29 6.56
CA CYS A 58 8.35 -3.70 5.18
C CYS A 58 8.55 -5.22 5.03
N ALA A 59 7.90 -5.77 4.02
CA ALA A 59 8.12 -7.14 3.55
C ALA A 59 8.47 -7.11 2.08
N LEU A 60 9.58 -7.72 1.73
CA LEU A 60 10.10 -7.87 0.37
C LEU A 60 10.02 -9.34 -0.02
N GLY A 61 9.27 -9.65 -1.05
CA GLY A 61 9.14 -10.99 -1.61
C GLY A 61 9.43 -10.98 -3.10
N ASP A 62 9.65 -12.16 -3.67
CA ASP A 62 9.81 -12.31 -5.11
C ASP A 62 8.53 -12.87 -5.73
N TYR A 63 7.96 -12.19 -6.71
CA TYR A 63 6.83 -12.73 -7.47
C TYR A 63 7.25 -14.03 -8.18
N ASN A 64 6.51 -15.11 -7.96
CA ASN A 64 6.87 -16.50 -8.31
C ASN A 64 8.03 -17.10 -7.50
N GLY A 65 8.72 -16.36 -6.64
CA GLY A 65 9.67 -16.88 -5.66
C GLY A 65 8.98 -17.49 -4.43
N ARG A 66 9.78 -17.83 -3.42
CA ARG A 66 9.30 -18.49 -2.19
C ARG A 66 9.84 -17.87 -0.91
N GLU A 67 10.61 -16.81 -1.00
CA GLU A 67 11.19 -16.14 0.16
C GLU A 67 10.60 -14.75 0.35
N ILE A 68 10.38 -14.38 1.62
CA ILE A 68 9.95 -13.04 2.03
C ILE A 68 10.89 -12.58 3.14
N TYR A 69 11.51 -11.43 2.95
CA TYR A 69 12.34 -10.75 3.96
C TYR A 69 11.48 -9.70 4.66
N VAL A 70 11.31 -9.84 5.97
CA VAL A 70 10.60 -8.87 6.80
C VAL A 70 11.62 -8.00 7.50
N CYS A 71 11.56 -6.70 7.27
CA CYS A 71 12.49 -5.72 7.79
C CYS A 71 11.76 -4.57 8.47
N ASP A 72 12.45 -3.90 9.36
CA ASP A 72 12.02 -2.61 9.89
C ASP A 72 13.16 -1.58 9.80
N LYS A 73 12.98 -0.44 10.43
CA LYS A 73 14.00 0.60 10.48
C LYS A 73 15.32 0.18 11.16
N ASN A 74 15.37 -0.96 11.85
CA ASN A 74 16.57 -1.46 12.55
C ASN A 74 17.25 -2.61 11.77
N GLY A 75 16.59 -3.18 10.76
CA GLY A 75 17.10 -4.29 9.96
C GLY A 75 16.12 -5.42 9.77
N ILE A 76 16.65 -6.60 9.49
CA ILE A 76 15.84 -7.81 9.30
C ILE A 76 15.23 -8.25 10.63
N ARG A 77 13.92 -8.50 10.62
CA ARG A 77 13.18 -9.18 11.69
C ARG A 77 13.17 -10.68 11.51
N GLY A 78 12.99 -11.14 10.27
CA GLY A 78 12.96 -12.56 9.93
C GLY A 78 12.83 -12.80 8.43
N THR A 79 13.00 -14.06 8.05
CA THR A 79 12.82 -14.55 6.68
C THR A 79 11.78 -15.64 6.68
N ILE A 80 10.82 -15.56 5.78
CA ILE A 80 9.74 -16.54 5.61
C ILE A 80 10.04 -17.35 4.35
N ASN A 81 10.05 -18.68 4.45
CA ASN A 81 10.00 -19.56 3.29
C ASN A 81 8.57 -20.07 3.12
N THR A 82 7.91 -19.66 2.05
CA THR A 82 6.51 -19.99 1.81
C THR A 82 6.28 -21.40 1.25
N ASN A 83 7.34 -22.09 0.83
CA ASN A 83 7.31 -23.39 0.14
C ASN A 83 6.52 -23.42 -1.19
N LEU A 84 5.69 -22.41 -1.46
CA LEU A 84 4.89 -22.21 -2.65
C LEU A 84 5.20 -20.87 -3.29
N PRO A 85 5.02 -20.72 -4.62
CA PRO A 85 5.25 -19.46 -5.31
C PRO A 85 4.34 -18.34 -4.81
N ILE A 86 4.93 -17.17 -4.58
CA ILE A 86 4.25 -15.97 -4.08
C ILE A 86 3.60 -15.23 -5.25
N ARG A 87 2.33 -14.82 -5.08
CA ARG A 87 1.59 -13.97 -6.01
C ARG A 87 1.44 -12.53 -5.51
N SER A 88 1.14 -12.39 -4.24
CA SER A 88 1.08 -11.10 -3.56
C SER A 88 1.32 -11.28 -2.07
N LEU A 89 1.58 -10.17 -1.37
CA LEU A 89 1.80 -10.18 0.07
C LEU A 89 1.33 -8.87 0.69
N SER A 90 1.03 -8.92 1.98
CA SER A 90 0.73 -7.75 2.81
C SER A 90 1.33 -7.93 4.19
N VAL A 91 2.07 -6.92 4.65
CA VAL A 91 2.69 -6.90 5.98
C VAL A 91 1.90 -5.99 6.93
N ALA A 92 1.86 -6.37 8.20
CA ALA A 92 1.37 -5.54 9.30
C ALA A 92 2.55 -4.89 10.06
N GLU A 93 2.30 -3.82 10.81
CA GLU A 93 3.33 -3.13 11.62
C GLU A 93 3.93 -4.03 12.71
N ASN A 94 3.18 -5.04 13.17
CA ASN A 94 3.68 -6.03 14.11
C ASN A 94 4.53 -7.14 13.46
N GLY A 95 4.75 -7.11 12.14
CA GLY A 95 5.56 -8.08 11.40
C GLY A 95 4.81 -9.33 10.94
N VAL A 96 3.51 -9.42 11.15
CA VAL A 96 2.68 -10.50 10.57
C VAL A 96 2.54 -10.26 9.07
N VAL A 97 2.68 -11.32 8.27
CA VAL A 97 2.61 -11.28 6.81
C VAL A 97 1.52 -12.22 6.31
N ALA A 98 0.59 -11.70 5.53
CA ALA A 98 -0.30 -12.50 4.68
C ALA A 98 0.31 -12.65 3.29
N ALA A 99 0.35 -13.86 2.76
CA ALA A 99 0.84 -14.16 1.43
C ALA A 99 -0.19 -14.96 0.63
N VAL A 100 -0.46 -14.51 -0.59
CA VAL A 100 -1.22 -15.26 -1.58
C VAL A 100 -0.25 -16.14 -2.35
N LEU A 101 -0.48 -17.43 -2.34
CA LEU A 101 0.42 -18.45 -2.85
C LEU A 101 -0.25 -19.29 -3.94
N ASP A 102 0.53 -19.68 -4.93
CA ASP A 102 0.08 -20.56 -6.00
C ASP A 102 0.38 -22.02 -5.65
N ASP A 103 -0.66 -22.80 -5.44
CA ASP A 103 -0.58 -24.25 -5.26
C ASP A 103 -1.26 -24.91 -6.47
N SER A 104 -0.54 -25.15 -7.54
CA SER A 104 -0.90 -25.74 -8.85
C SER A 104 -2.38 -26.15 -9.09
N SER A 105 -3.11 -26.54 -8.07
CA SER A 105 -4.53 -26.95 -8.07
C SER A 105 -5.45 -25.98 -7.32
N ALA A 106 -4.89 -25.00 -6.61
CA ALA A 106 -5.65 -24.05 -5.78
C ALA A 106 -4.79 -22.83 -5.46
N THR A 107 -5.42 -21.77 -4.99
CA THR A 107 -4.73 -20.64 -4.36
C THR A 107 -4.77 -20.82 -2.84
N ARG A 108 -3.69 -20.48 -2.18
CA ARG A 108 -3.64 -20.45 -0.70
C ARG A 108 -3.40 -19.03 -0.22
N ILE A 109 -3.99 -18.70 0.90
CA ILE A 109 -3.63 -17.51 1.67
C ILE A 109 -3.08 -18.01 2.98
N ASN A 110 -1.79 -17.82 3.18
CA ASN A 110 -1.11 -18.19 4.41
C ASN A 110 -0.73 -16.93 5.18
N VAL A 111 -0.81 -17.02 6.51
CA VAL A 111 -0.37 -15.95 7.41
C VAL A 111 0.82 -16.44 8.21
N TYR A 112 1.88 -15.64 8.25
CA TYR A 112 3.15 -15.97 8.88
C TYR A 112 3.53 -14.96 9.95
N ASN A 113 4.28 -15.42 10.96
CA ASN A 113 4.98 -14.53 11.88
C ASN A 113 6.36 -14.17 11.30
N GLY A 114 6.49 -12.98 10.73
CA GLY A 114 7.73 -12.50 10.12
C GLY A 114 8.78 -11.96 11.10
N ASN A 115 8.57 -12.09 12.42
CA ASN A 115 9.54 -11.65 13.44
C ASN A 115 10.62 -12.70 13.75
N SER A 116 10.61 -13.82 13.03
CA SER A 116 11.62 -14.87 13.11
C SER A 116 11.73 -15.58 11.77
N ASN A 117 12.81 -16.32 11.57
CA ASN A 117 12.95 -17.19 10.42
C ASN A 117 11.95 -18.33 10.55
N THR A 118 11.12 -18.55 9.54
CA THR A 118 10.07 -19.59 9.57
C THR A 118 9.73 -20.09 8.18
N ASP A 119 9.29 -21.34 8.10
CA ASP A 119 8.61 -21.96 6.98
C ASP A 119 7.18 -22.40 7.35
N GLU A 120 6.78 -22.20 8.60
CA GLU A 120 5.48 -22.56 9.13
C GLU A 120 4.54 -21.35 9.14
N ALA A 121 3.39 -21.49 8.52
CA ALA A 121 2.32 -20.50 8.63
C ALA A 121 1.53 -20.72 9.93
N ILE A 122 1.15 -19.61 10.56
CA ILE A 122 0.25 -19.61 11.71
C ILE A 122 -1.22 -19.81 11.32
N VAL A 123 -1.56 -19.48 10.06
CA VAL A 123 -2.87 -19.73 9.47
C VAL A 123 -2.69 -20.21 8.03
N HIS A 124 -3.46 -21.25 7.68
CA HIS A 124 -3.54 -21.81 6.33
C HIS A 124 -4.98 -21.73 5.84
N ALA A 125 -5.25 -20.91 4.84
CA ALA A 125 -6.53 -20.86 4.17
C ALA A 125 -6.40 -21.38 2.73
N LYS A 126 -7.07 -22.50 2.42
CA LYS A 126 -7.19 -23.01 1.06
C LYS A 126 -8.39 -22.36 0.39
N VAL A 127 -8.15 -21.61 -0.66
CA VAL A 127 -9.17 -20.96 -1.47
C VAL A 127 -9.41 -21.81 -2.71
N SER A 128 -10.62 -22.33 -2.88
CA SER A 128 -11.00 -23.00 -4.12
C SER A 128 -11.72 -22.02 -5.05
N MET A 129 -11.30 -21.98 -6.31
CA MET A 129 -11.89 -21.08 -7.31
C MET A 129 -13.41 -21.27 -7.46
N ASP A 130 -13.88 -22.50 -7.27
CA ASP A 130 -15.29 -22.86 -7.44
C ASP A 130 -16.20 -22.31 -6.32
N LYS A 131 -15.64 -22.02 -5.13
CA LYS A 131 -16.44 -21.62 -3.96
C LYS A 131 -16.20 -20.19 -3.53
N SER A 132 -14.95 -19.74 -3.55
CA SER A 132 -14.54 -18.44 -2.99
C SER A 132 -14.03 -17.46 -4.04
N GLY A 133 -13.75 -17.94 -5.26
CA GLY A 133 -13.12 -17.14 -6.31
C GLY A 133 -11.60 -17.06 -6.18
N TYR A 134 -10.96 -16.25 -7.02
CA TYR A 134 -9.53 -15.99 -6.99
C TYR A 134 -9.24 -14.74 -6.14
N PRO A 135 -8.34 -14.80 -5.16
CA PRO A 135 -7.97 -13.64 -4.35
C PRO A 135 -7.11 -12.69 -5.20
N ILE A 136 -7.65 -11.51 -5.50
CA ILE A 136 -6.98 -10.51 -6.35
C ILE A 136 -6.31 -9.40 -5.54
N SER A 137 -6.72 -9.20 -4.29
CA SER A 137 -6.11 -8.21 -3.40
C SER A 137 -6.20 -8.67 -1.94
N VAL A 138 -5.14 -8.48 -1.17
CA VAL A 138 -5.06 -8.83 0.25
C VAL A 138 -4.42 -7.68 1.02
N CYS A 139 -4.96 -7.39 2.19
CA CYS A 139 -4.40 -6.39 3.09
C CYS A 139 -4.55 -6.82 4.55
N MET A 140 -3.48 -6.62 5.34
CA MET A 140 -3.49 -6.80 6.79
C MET A 140 -3.76 -5.46 7.49
N SER A 141 -4.53 -5.50 8.58
CA SER A 141 -4.61 -4.34 9.48
C SER A 141 -3.24 -4.08 10.12
N PRO A 142 -2.89 -2.82 10.47
CA PRO A 142 -1.59 -2.48 11.04
C PRO A 142 -1.21 -3.34 12.27
N ASN A 143 -2.16 -3.67 13.12
CA ASN A 143 -1.93 -4.54 14.28
C ASN A 143 -1.89 -6.06 13.96
N GLY A 144 -2.05 -6.45 12.69
CA GLY A 144 -2.01 -7.85 12.26
C GLY A 144 -3.19 -8.72 12.68
N ARG A 145 -4.28 -8.12 13.19
CA ARG A 145 -5.44 -8.86 13.72
C ARG A 145 -6.48 -9.19 12.67
N ILE A 146 -6.66 -8.31 11.68
CA ILE A 146 -7.67 -8.48 10.64
C ILE A 146 -7.00 -8.53 9.28
N MET A 147 -7.41 -9.49 8.47
CA MET A 147 -7.08 -9.58 7.06
C MET A 147 -8.33 -9.27 6.23
N MET A 148 -8.19 -8.42 5.25
CA MET A 148 -9.20 -8.11 4.23
C MET A 148 -8.75 -8.71 2.91
N VAL A 149 -9.63 -9.45 2.26
CA VAL A 149 -9.35 -10.09 0.97
C VAL A 149 -10.46 -9.75 -0.01
N SER A 150 -10.10 -9.36 -1.22
CA SER A 150 -11.01 -9.27 -2.34
C SER A 150 -10.87 -10.51 -3.22
N TYR A 151 -11.96 -11.21 -3.42
CA TYR A 151 -12.06 -12.36 -4.31
C TYR A 151 -12.83 -11.99 -5.57
N PHE A 152 -12.35 -12.49 -6.69
CA PHE A 152 -13.04 -12.36 -7.97
C PHE A 152 -13.43 -13.75 -8.51
N PHE A 153 -14.63 -13.88 -9.02
CA PHE A 153 -15.08 -15.07 -9.69
C PHE A 153 -16.17 -14.80 -10.75
N MET A 154 -16.28 -15.75 -11.66
CA MET A 154 -17.34 -15.78 -12.66
C MET A 154 -18.40 -16.78 -12.23
N ASP A 155 -19.64 -16.33 -12.10
CA ASP A 155 -20.79 -17.18 -11.83
C ASP A 155 -21.76 -17.11 -13.00
N SER A 156 -21.95 -18.26 -13.68
CA SER A 156 -22.93 -18.40 -14.77
C SER A 156 -22.84 -17.30 -15.86
N GLY A 157 -21.62 -16.81 -16.12
CA GLY A 157 -21.36 -15.75 -17.11
C GLY A 157 -21.43 -14.32 -16.56
N SER A 158 -21.71 -14.15 -15.27
CA SER A 158 -21.69 -12.87 -14.58
C SER A 158 -20.44 -12.73 -13.71
N MET A 159 -19.86 -11.53 -13.69
CA MET A 159 -18.74 -11.19 -12.79
C MET A 159 -19.26 -10.96 -11.37
N LYS A 160 -18.48 -11.38 -10.39
CA LYS A 160 -18.75 -11.11 -8.98
C LYS A 160 -17.44 -10.88 -8.24
N SER A 161 -17.40 -9.87 -7.38
CA SER A 161 -16.36 -9.73 -6.36
C SER A 161 -16.96 -9.92 -4.98
N SER A 162 -16.21 -10.57 -4.10
CA SER A 162 -16.54 -10.71 -2.69
C SER A 162 -15.41 -10.14 -1.85
N ILE A 163 -15.74 -9.23 -0.93
CA ILE A 163 -14.81 -8.74 0.08
C ILE A 163 -15.07 -9.52 1.35
N ALA A 164 -14.03 -10.15 1.90
CA ALA A 164 -14.11 -10.94 3.13
C ALA A 164 -13.14 -10.41 4.18
N PHE A 165 -13.58 -10.43 5.44
CA PHE A 165 -12.76 -10.09 6.59
C PHE A 165 -12.57 -11.31 7.48
N TYR A 166 -11.30 -11.54 7.86
CA TYR A 166 -10.86 -12.62 8.73
C TYR A 166 -10.21 -12.00 9.97
N ASN A 167 -10.62 -12.44 11.15
CA ASN A 167 -10.08 -11.94 12.41
C ASN A 167 -9.29 -13.05 13.12
N PHE A 168 -8.02 -12.82 13.39
CA PHE A 168 -7.09 -13.76 14.04
C PHE A 168 -6.99 -13.56 15.57
N GLY A 169 -7.90 -12.78 16.17
CA GLY A 169 -8.07 -12.65 17.60
C GLY A 169 -9.27 -13.46 18.11
N GLU A 170 -9.58 -13.30 19.39
CA GLU A 170 -10.60 -14.06 20.13
C GLU A 170 -11.97 -14.13 19.41
N VAL A 171 -12.37 -13.05 18.73
CA VAL A 171 -13.65 -13.00 18.01
C VAL A 171 -13.65 -13.95 16.82
N GLY A 172 -12.55 -14.03 16.08
CA GLY A 172 -12.44 -14.89 14.91
C GLY A 172 -12.10 -16.32 15.25
N GLU A 173 -11.38 -16.60 16.34
CA GLU A 173 -11.09 -17.96 16.81
C GLU A 173 -12.36 -18.78 17.08
N ASN A 174 -13.46 -18.11 17.39
CA ASN A 174 -14.79 -18.72 17.59
C ASN A 174 -15.61 -18.84 16.30
N GLN A 175 -15.05 -18.47 15.14
CA GLN A 175 -15.72 -18.52 13.83
C GLN A 175 -15.06 -19.56 12.93
N THR A 176 -15.82 -20.13 12.00
CA THR A 176 -15.29 -21.03 10.98
C THR A 176 -14.28 -20.26 10.10
N ASP A 177 -13.05 -20.79 10.00
CA ASP A 177 -11.97 -20.20 9.20
C ASP A 177 -11.62 -18.73 9.56
N ASN A 178 -11.88 -18.31 10.80
CA ASN A 178 -11.70 -16.92 11.27
C ASN A 178 -12.54 -15.87 10.51
N TYR A 179 -13.49 -16.27 9.69
CA TYR A 179 -14.34 -15.38 8.90
C TYR A 179 -15.33 -14.63 9.80
N VAL A 180 -15.33 -13.30 9.72
CA VAL A 180 -16.18 -12.45 10.59
C VAL A 180 -17.20 -11.62 9.82
N SER A 181 -16.92 -11.19 8.61
CA SER A 181 -17.88 -10.46 7.76
C SER A 181 -17.49 -10.53 6.28
N GLY A 182 -18.45 -10.31 5.40
CA GLY A 182 -18.21 -10.25 3.96
C GLY A 182 -19.36 -9.62 3.19
N TYR A 183 -19.02 -9.16 1.99
CA TYR A 183 -19.89 -8.37 1.14
C TYR A 183 -19.69 -8.76 -0.32
N ASP A 184 -20.79 -9.02 -1.01
CA ASP A 184 -20.80 -9.39 -2.42
C ASP A 184 -21.18 -8.20 -3.32
N TYR A 185 -20.47 -8.07 -4.43
CA TYR A 185 -20.68 -7.04 -5.44
C TYR A 185 -20.80 -7.70 -6.81
N LEU A 186 -21.99 -7.59 -7.42
CA LEU A 186 -22.28 -8.17 -8.72
C LEU A 186 -21.86 -7.23 -9.85
N ASN A 187 -21.37 -7.80 -10.95
CA ASN A 187 -20.96 -7.09 -12.16
C ASN A 187 -19.89 -6.00 -11.92
N THR A 188 -19.06 -6.17 -10.91
CA THR A 188 -17.98 -5.25 -10.59
C THR A 188 -16.73 -6.00 -10.16
N VAL A 189 -15.56 -5.42 -10.39
CA VAL A 189 -14.26 -5.93 -9.95
C VAL A 189 -13.71 -5.02 -8.85
N VAL A 190 -13.23 -5.61 -7.76
CA VAL A 190 -12.61 -4.88 -6.64
C VAL A 190 -11.10 -5.21 -6.60
N PRO A 191 -10.26 -4.56 -7.40
CA PRO A 191 -8.84 -4.87 -7.50
C PRO A 191 -8.00 -4.32 -6.35
N TYR A 192 -8.54 -3.46 -5.51
CA TYR A 192 -7.78 -2.79 -4.47
C TYR A 192 -8.52 -2.81 -3.13
N VAL A 193 -7.83 -3.30 -2.09
CA VAL A 193 -8.28 -3.24 -0.69
C VAL A 193 -7.15 -2.75 0.20
N GLN A 194 -7.46 -1.91 1.19
CA GLN A 194 -6.47 -1.32 2.07
C GLN A 194 -7.03 -0.97 3.45
N PHE A 195 -6.26 -1.25 4.51
CA PHE A 195 -6.50 -0.68 5.83
C PHE A 195 -5.86 0.72 5.93
N MET A 196 -6.62 1.69 6.39
CA MET A 196 -6.12 3.02 6.74
C MET A 196 -5.52 3.02 8.16
N ASN A 197 -6.17 2.28 9.07
CA ASN A 197 -5.75 2.08 10.46
C ASN A 197 -6.36 0.78 11.01
N ASN A 198 -6.25 0.52 12.31
CA ASN A 198 -6.71 -0.74 12.90
C ASN A 198 -8.24 -0.96 12.88
N SER A 199 -9.01 0.06 12.55
CA SER A 199 -10.48 0.01 12.59
C SER A 199 -11.16 0.50 11.32
N VAL A 200 -10.41 1.06 10.38
CA VAL A 200 -10.94 1.58 9.11
C VAL A 200 -10.20 0.94 7.94
N ALA A 201 -10.98 0.43 7.01
CA ALA A 201 -10.48 -0.07 5.74
C ALA A 201 -11.31 0.50 4.58
N PHE A 202 -10.80 0.45 3.38
CA PHE A 202 -11.54 0.78 2.18
C PHE A 202 -11.19 -0.15 1.03
N ALA A 203 -12.10 -0.20 0.07
CA ALA A 203 -11.93 -0.93 -1.18
C ALA A 203 -12.28 -0.01 -2.36
N VAL A 204 -11.56 -0.16 -3.45
CA VAL A 204 -11.84 0.56 -4.70
C VAL A 204 -12.13 -0.44 -5.80
N SER A 205 -13.28 -0.25 -6.44
CA SER A 205 -13.69 -1.01 -7.61
C SER A 205 -13.63 -0.16 -8.88
N ASP A 206 -14.07 -0.73 -9.98
CA ASP A 206 -14.23 -0.03 -11.25
C ASP A 206 -15.33 1.03 -11.24
N ASP A 207 -16.26 1.01 -10.26
CA ASP A 207 -17.43 1.89 -10.21
C ASP A 207 -17.67 2.57 -8.84
N ARG A 208 -16.88 2.25 -7.80
CA ARG A 208 -17.09 2.80 -6.45
C ARG A 208 -15.88 2.68 -5.53
N ILE A 209 -15.89 3.54 -4.49
CA ILE A 209 -15.10 3.37 -3.29
C ILE A 209 -16.02 3.03 -2.12
N ILE A 210 -15.62 2.03 -1.31
CA ILE A 210 -16.39 1.51 -0.19
C ILE A 210 -15.55 1.62 1.07
N PHE A 211 -16.09 2.19 2.13
CA PHE A 211 -15.43 2.30 3.42
C PHE A 211 -16.05 1.35 4.43
N PHE A 212 -15.19 0.72 5.21
CA PHE A 212 -15.54 -0.22 6.27
C PHE A 212 -15.00 0.28 7.61
N SER A 213 -15.75 0.06 8.67
CA SER A 213 -15.33 0.39 10.03
C SER A 213 -15.64 -0.75 11.00
N GLY A 214 -14.72 -0.99 11.91
CA GLY A 214 -14.80 -1.99 12.98
C GLY A 214 -13.46 -2.66 13.23
N SER A 215 -13.07 -2.75 14.51
CA SER A 215 -11.79 -3.36 14.95
C SER A 215 -11.87 -4.87 15.15
N GLU A 216 -13.07 -5.46 15.05
CA GLU A 216 -13.29 -6.91 15.24
C GLU A 216 -14.08 -7.52 14.09
N LYS A 217 -15.14 -6.83 13.67
CA LYS A 217 -16.05 -7.23 12.59
C LYS A 217 -16.35 -6.00 11.73
N PRO A 218 -15.52 -5.68 10.72
CA PRO A 218 -15.73 -4.51 9.88
C PRO A 218 -17.08 -4.55 9.14
N THR A 219 -17.75 -3.41 9.11
CA THR A 219 -19.03 -3.22 8.40
C THR A 219 -18.93 -2.03 7.46
N VAL A 220 -19.72 -2.05 6.37
CA VAL A 220 -19.80 -0.93 5.43
C VAL A 220 -20.38 0.30 6.14
N VAL A 221 -19.67 1.43 6.05
CA VAL A 221 -20.10 2.72 6.64
C VAL A 221 -20.36 3.79 5.61
N ALA A 222 -19.72 3.72 4.43
CA ALA A 222 -19.95 4.64 3.34
C ALA A 222 -19.64 4.00 2.00
N THR A 223 -20.30 4.46 0.93
CA THR A 223 -20.03 4.10 -0.46
C THR A 223 -20.22 5.31 -1.33
N SER A 224 -19.27 5.59 -2.21
CA SER A 224 -19.38 6.64 -3.22
C SER A 224 -19.20 6.01 -4.60
N LEU A 225 -20.16 6.26 -5.50
CA LEU A 225 -20.15 5.79 -6.89
C LEU A 225 -19.42 6.78 -7.78
N PHE A 226 -18.83 6.27 -8.85
CA PHE A 226 -18.23 7.04 -9.94
C PHE A 226 -18.28 6.25 -11.25
N ASP A 227 -18.23 6.96 -12.37
CA ASP A 227 -18.29 6.38 -13.72
C ASP A 227 -16.97 6.52 -14.48
N ASP A 228 -15.99 7.25 -13.89
CA ASP A 228 -14.71 7.54 -14.54
C ASP A 228 -13.68 6.44 -14.25
N GLU A 229 -12.73 6.26 -15.18
CA GLU A 229 -11.63 5.29 -15.05
C GLU A 229 -10.71 5.65 -13.90
N VAL A 230 -10.58 4.74 -12.94
CA VAL A 230 -9.61 4.85 -11.82
C VAL A 230 -8.21 4.53 -12.34
N ILE A 231 -7.27 5.45 -12.13
CA ILE A 231 -5.87 5.29 -12.53
C ILE A 231 -4.88 5.26 -11.37
N GLY A 232 -5.31 5.67 -10.17
CA GLY A 232 -4.46 5.63 -8.98
C GLY A 232 -5.26 5.68 -7.68
N VAL A 233 -4.71 5.06 -6.64
CA VAL A 233 -5.27 5.06 -5.29
C VAL A 233 -4.15 5.36 -4.30
N TYR A 234 -4.36 6.35 -3.44
CA TYR A 234 -3.39 6.83 -2.45
C TYR A 234 -4.06 6.95 -1.10
N HIS A 235 -3.32 6.77 -0.02
CA HIS A 235 -3.91 6.86 1.32
C HIS A 235 -2.87 7.14 2.41
N ASN A 236 -3.38 7.54 3.56
CA ASN A 236 -2.71 7.45 4.86
C ASN A 236 -3.73 7.00 5.92
N SER A 237 -3.44 7.18 7.22
CA SER A 237 -4.36 6.80 8.30
C SER A 237 -5.68 7.57 8.33
N ASP A 238 -5.74 8.76 7.73
CA ASP A 238 -6.83 9.72 7.87
C ASP A 238 -7.58 9.97 6.55
N TYR A 239 -6.88 9.81 5.41
CA TYR A 239 -7.38 10.16 4.09
C TYR A 239 -7.15 9.06 3.06
N ALA A 240 -8.10 8.95 2.13
CA ALA A 240 -7.94 8.16 0.91
C ALA A 240 -8.17 9.07 -0.31
N GLY A 241 -7.38 8.89 -1.36
CA GLY A 241 -7.50 9.59 -2.62
C GLY A 241 -7.66 8.62 -3.78
N VAL A 242 -8.60 8.92 -4.66
CA VAL A 242 -8.79 8.20 -5.91
C VAL A 242 -8.53 9.15 -7.07
N VAL A 243 -7.61 8.77 -7.94
CA VAL A 243 -7.31 9.56 -9.14
C VAL A 243 -8.01 8.93 -10.32
N PHE A 244 -8.67 9.78 -11.08
CA PHE A 244 -9.38 9.44 -12.30
C PHE A 244 -8.74 10.14 -13.49
N ARG A 245 -8.91 9.57 -14.69
CA ARG A 245 -8.76 10.33 -15.91
C ARG A 245 -9.89 11.35 -15.98
N ASP A 246 -9.59 12.63 -16.19
CA ASP A 246 -10.65 13.63 -16.27
C ASP A 246 -11.42 13.51 -17.59
N ALA A 247 -12.70 13.13 -17.49
CA ALA A 247 -13.59 12.97 -18.63
C ALA A 247 -14.14 14.31 -19.17
N THR A 248 -14.03 15.39 -18.39
CA THR A 248 -14.52 16.72 -18.79
C THR A 248 -13.57 17.39 -19.79
N GLY A 249 -12.29 17.02 -19.77
CA GLY A 249 -11.23 17.63 -20.59
C GLY A 249 -10.77 18.99 -20.05
N GLU A 250 -11.14 19.34 -18.82
CA GLU A 250 -10.68 20.56 -18.14
C GLU A 250 -9.25 20.38 -17.60
N ALA A 251 -8.86 19.11 -17.28
CA ALA A 251 -7.53 18.75 -16.81
C ALA A 251 -7.12 17.37 -17.36
N SER A 252 -5.89 16.95 -17.09
CA SER A 252 -5.45 15.59 -17.41
C SER A 252 -6.05 14.56 -16.43
N TYR A 253 -6.15 14.94 -15.15
CA TYR A 253 -6.59 14.05 -14.08
C TYR A 253 -7.47 14.79 -13.07
N ARG A 254 -8.26 14.00 -12.35
CA ARG A 254 -9.06 14.44 -11.20
C ARG A 254 -8.75 13.60 -9.98
N LEU A 255 -8.41 14.23 -8.86
CA LEU A 255 -8.23 13.58 -7.56
C LEU A 255 -9.46 13.86 -6.68
N ASP A 256 -10.16 12.81 -6.28
CA ASP A 256 -11.20 12.88 -5.24
C ASP A 256 -10.60 12.45 -3.91
N VAL A 257 -10.74 13.27 -2.88
CA VAL A 257 -10.19 13.05 -1.53
C VAL A 257 -11.32 12.74 -0.57
N TYR A 258 -11.15 11.66 0.19
CA TYR A 258 -12.09 11.16 1.19
C TYR A 258 -11.45 11.12 2.58
N SER A 259 -12.25 11.39 3.61
CA SER A 259 -11.87 11.13 5.00
C SER A 259 -11.96 9.64 5.34
N ALA A 260 -11.37 9.22 6.46
CA ALA A 260 -11.50 7.87 7.00
C ALA A 260 -12.96 7.47 7.34
N SER A 261 -13.88 8.43 7.47
CA SER A 261 -15.32 8.17 7.61
C SER A 261 -16.05 7.98 6.28
N GLY A 262 -15.34 8.05 5.14
CA GLY A 262 -15.89 7.88 3.79
C GLY A 262 -16.57 9.12 3.21
N ASN A 263 -16.46 10.29 3.87
CA ASN A 263 -16.98 11.52 3.32
C ASN A 263 -16.02 12.11 2.29
N LYS A 264 -16.50 12.44 1.09
CA LYS A 264 -15.71 13.20 0.11
C LYS A 264 -15.47 14.62 0.65
N ILE A 265 -14.19 14.98 0.80
CA ILE A 265 -13.75 16.26 1.37
C ILE A 265 -13.57 17.29 0.26
N HIS A 266 -12.92 16.87 -0.83
CA HIS A 266 -12.48 17.76 -1.89
C HIS A 266 -12.32 16.98 -3.21
N THR A 267 -12.46 17.72 -4.31
CA THR A 267 -12.11 17.28 -5.65
C THR A 267 -11.12 18.28 -6.23
N GLN A 268 -9.96 17.81 -6.68
CA GLN A 268 -8.90 18.61 -7.26
C GLN A 268 -8.62 18.19 -8.71
N LEU A 269 -8.60 19.15 -9.63
CA LEU A 269 -8.14 18.94 -11.00
C LEU A 269 -6.61 19.03 -11.05
N LEU A 270 -5.98 18.15 -11.82
CA LEU A 270 -4.53 18.05 -11.96
C LEU A 270 -4.15 18.14 -13.43
N ASP A 271 -3.39 19.18 -13.79
CA ASP A 271 -2.86 19.39 -15.14
C ASP A 271 -1.41 18.89 -15.29
N MET A 272 -0.80 18.45 -14.21
CA MET A 272 0.56 17.91 -14.23
C MET A 272 0.56 16.39 -14.30
N GLU A 273 1.48 15.84 -15.07
CA GLU A 273 1.86 14.44 -14.94
C GLU A 273 2.45 14.22 -13.53
N TYR A 274 2.04 13.17 -12.86
CA TYR A 274 2.51 12.87 -11.50
C TYR A 274 3.12 11.48 -11.42
N SER A 275 4.09 11.33 -10.52
CA SER A 275 4.70 10.03 -10.18
C SER A 275 4.09 9.46 -8.91
N ASP A 276 3.74 10.33 -7.95
CA ASP A 276 3.18 9.93 -6.67
C ASP A 276 2.34 11.04 -6.03
N ILE A 277 1.43 10.64 -5.11
CA ILE A 277 0.59 11.52 -4.30
C ILE A 277 0.71 11.10 -2.84
N ILE A 278 1.11 12.02 -1.98
CA ILE A 278 1.33 11.77 -0.56
C ILE A 278 0.32 12.59 0.25
N PHE A 279 -0.41 11.91 1.14
CA PHE A 279 -1.16 12.57 2.20
C PHE A 279 -0.28 12.68 3.44
N HIS A 280 0.06 13.91 3.84
CA HIS A 280 0.85 14.16 5.04
C HIS A 280 0.20 15.22 5.91
N LYS A 281 -0.25 14.82 7.12
CA LYS A 281 -1.07 15.69 7.98
C LYS A 281 -2.30 16.17 7.20
N GLU A 282 -2.53 17.48 7.15
CA GLU A 282 -3.62 18.11 6.36
C GLU A 282 -3.12 18.63 5.01
N GLN A 283 -2.14 17.96 4.40
CA GLN A 283 -1.58 18.33 3.09
C GLN A 283 -1.74 17.20 2.08
N VAL A 284 -1.92 17.59 0.83
CA VAL A 284 -1.80 16.73 -0.35
C VAL A 284 -0.56 17.19 -1.11
N ILE A 285 0.39 16.29 -1.30
CA ILE A 285 1.64 16.54 -2.02
C ILE A 285 1.58 15.73 -3.30
N ILE A 286 1.60 16.40 -4.43
CA ILE A 286 1.57 15.79 -5.76
C ILE A 286 2.88 16.14 -6.43
N TYR A 287 3.63 15.15 -6.89
CA TYR A 287 4.92 15.43 -7.50
C TYR A 287 5.27 14.44 -8.61
N ASN A 288 6.21 14.85 -9.43
CA ASN A 288 6.94 14.03 -10.39
C ASN A 288 8.45 14.28 -10.22
N SER A 289 9.27 13.80 -11.15
CA SER A 289 10.72 14.00 -11.07
C SER A 289 11.17 15.47 -11.18
N GLU A 290 10.33 16.37 -11.70
CA GLU A 290 10.72 17.74 -12.07
C GLU A 290 10.04 18.81 -11.23
N SER A 291 8.85 18.52 -10.66
CA SER A 291 8.03 19.51 -10.00
C SER A 291 7.12 18.92 -8.92
N CYS A 292 6.62 19.80 -8.06
CA CYS A 292 5.58 19.44 -7.10
C CYS A 292 4.55 20.54 -6.90
N GLN A 293 3.35 20.12 -6.52
CA GLN A 293 2.28 20.95 -5.99
C GLN A 293 1.92 20.47 -4.60
N ILE A 294 1.84 21.36 -3.63
CA ILE A 294 1.41 21.07 -2.28
C ILE A 294 0.18 21.91 -1.98
N THR A 295 -0.93 21.25 -1.66
CA THR A 295 -2.18 21.89 -1.25
C THR A 295 -2.51 21.49 0.17
N ASN A 296 -3.41 22.23 0.82
CA ASN A 296 -4.06 21.67 2.00
C ASN A 296 -5.12 20.63 1.56
N ILE A 297 -5.63 19.85 2.52
CA ILE A 297 -6.60 18.77 2.26
C ILE A 297 -7.93 19.26 1.62
N ARG A 298 -8.18 20.57 1.61
CA ARG A 298 -9.34 21.23 1.01
C ARG A 298 -9.02 21.93 -0.32
N GLY A 299 -7.82 21.69 -0.87
CA GLY A 299 -7.40 22.14 -2.18
C GLY A 299 -6.81 23.56 -2.26
N ALA A 300 -6.60 24.24 -1.13
CA ALA A 300 -5.93 25.53 -1.17
C ALA A 300 -4.42 25.34 -1.38
N ASP A 301 -3.88 25.97 -2.45
CA ASP A 301 -2.45 25.92 -2.74
C ASP A 301 -1.60 26.49 -1.60
N LYS A 302 -0.55 25.73 -1.27
CA LYS A 302 0.51 26.16 -0.36
C LYS A 302 1.81 26.41 -1.10
N PHE A 303 2.09 25.59 -2.11
CA PHE A 303 3.31 25.68 -2.90
C PHE A 303 3.11 25.02 -4.28
N VAL A 304 3.68 25.65 -5.29
CA VAL A 304 3.85 25.09 -6.64
C VAL A 304 5.24 25.45 -7.10
N GLY A 305 6.04 24.48 -7.49
CA GLY A 305 7.43 24.74 -7.89
C GLY A 305 8.09 23.57 -8.59
N SER A 306 9.26 23.85 -9.17
CA SER A 306 10.09 22.88 -9.85
C SER A 306 11.33 22.54 -9.01
N PHE A 307 11.82 21.32 -9.18
CA PHE A 307 13.07 20.86 -8.55
C PHE A 307 14.28 21.27 -9.39
N GLU A 308 15.38 21.53 -8.73
CA GLU A 308 16.67 21.83 -9.41
C GLU A 308 17.30 20.58 -10.05
N LYS A 309 17.03 19.41 -9.47
CA LYS A 309 17.47 18.08 -9.93
C LYS A 309 16.30 17.12 -9.98
N PRO A 310 16.34 16.09 -10.85
CA PRO A 310 15.30 15.07 -10.86
C PRO A 310 15.18 14.35 -9.52
N VAL A 311 13.94 14.34 -8.96
CA VAL A 311 13.60 13.73 -7.67
C VAL A 311 12.99 12.35 -7.90
N SER A 312 13.51 11.34 -7.21
CA SER A 312 12.98 9.98 -7.22
C SER A 312 12.04 9.70 -6.05
N LEU A 313 12.21 10.39 -4.91
CA LEU A 313 11.36 10.26 -3.73
C LEU A 313 11.30 11.59 -2.99
N LEU A 314 10.09 12.02 -2.62
CA LEU A 314 9.85 13.15 -1.73
C LEU A 314 9.46 12.59 -0.36
N LEU A 315 10.18 13.00 0.68
CA LEU A 315 10.00 12.55 2.06
C LEU A 315 9.41 13.69 2.90
N PRO A 316 8.16 13.59 3.33
CA PRO A 316 7.61 14.50 4.33
C PRO A 316 8.40 14.42 5.65
N THR A 317 8.50 15.52 6.35
CA THR A 317 9.15 15.56 7.68
C THR A 317 8.14 15.93 8.77
N ALA A 318 8.59 15.94 10.03
CA ALA A 318 7.75 16.43 11.13
C ALA A 318 7.29 17.89 10.94
N SER A 319 8.05 18.71 10.18
CA SER A 319 7.65 20.06 9.78
C SER A 319 6.73 20.04 8.56
N ALA A 320 5.68 20.86 8.58
CA ALA A 320 4.79 21.07 7.45
C ALA A 320 5.42 21.91 6.30
N TYR A 321 6.64 22.38 6.48
CA TYR A 321 7.36 23.29 5.56
C TYR A 321 8.72 22.73 5.12
N ARG A 322 9.06 21.51 5.54
CA ARG A 322 10.37 20.93 5.26
C ARG A 322 10.23 19.50 4.74
N TYR A 323 10.90 19.21 3.62
CA TYR A 323 10.82 17.94 2.92
C TYR A 323 12.21 17.46 2.55
N GLY A 324 12.44 16.15 2.64
CA GLY A 324 13.60 15.51 2.06
C GLY A 324 13.36 15.21 0.57
N LEU A 325 14.35 15.39 -0.27
CA LEU A 325 14.31 15.07 -1.69
C LEU A 325 15.42 14.07 -1.99
N VAL A 326 15.07 12.88 -2.45
CA VAL A 326 16.05 11.90 -2.91
C VAL A 326 16.23 12.08 -4.42
N THR A 327 17.46 12.36 -4.83
CA THR A 327 17.85 12.49 -6.23
C THR A 327 18.72 11.32 -6.65
N GLY A 328 19.22 11.31 -7.88
CA GLY A 328 20.12 10.26 -8.36
C GLY A 328 21.48 10.21 -7.63
N ASP A 329 21.89 11.30 -6.99
CA ASP A 329 23.22 11.49 -6.41
C ASP A 329 23.24 12.10 -5.01
N SER A 330 22.10 12.52 -4.48
CA SER A 330 22.02 13.20 -3.19
C SER A 330 20.68 13.04 -2.47
N ILE A 331 20.71 13.31 -1.17
CA ILE A 331 19.53 13.65 -0.36
C ILE A 331 19.60 15.14 -0.06
N ASP A 332 18.64 15.89 -0.57
CA ASP A 332 18.54 17.34 -0.40
C ASP A 332 17.40 17.70 0.53
N VAL A 333 17.39 18.91 1.04
CA VAL A 333 16.30 19.42 1.88
C VAL A 333 15.64 20.60 1.17
N MET A 334 14.35 20.48 0.93
CA MET A 334 13.51 21.57 0.45
C MET A 334 12.82 22.24 1.67
N GLU A 335 12.87 23.55 1.72
CA GLU A 335 12.18 24.35 2.71
C GLU A 335 11.25 25.33 2.00
N LEU A 336 9.98 25.34 2.40
CA LEU A 336 8.99 26.30 1.91
C LEU A 336 9.12 27.59 2.72
N ASN A 337 9.30 28.71 2.03
CA ASN A 337 9.41 30.05 2.64
C ASN A 337 8.04 30.73 2.70
#